data_4d3c69e65ebe3a688217ea4ad1c33182
#
_entry.id   4d3c69e65ebe3a688217ea4ad1c33182
#
_cell.length_a   1.000
_cell.length_b   1.000
_cell.length_c   1.000
_cell.angle_alpha   90.00
_cell.angle_beta   90.00
_cell.angle_gamma   90.00
#
_symmetry.space_group_name_H-M   'P 1'
#
loop_
_entity.id
_entity.type
_entity.pdbx_description
1 polymer ?
#
loop_
_entity_poly.entity_id
_entity_poly.type
_entity_poly.pdbx_seq_one_letter_code
_entity_poly.pdbx_strand_id
1 'polypeptide(L)'
;MGSGICGAALVRAANAMLTALGGDQVSLLLPATATASDPAGQLGLVDPGVQEVIITPVVARNLPTGNLGPRRRIEFTLPASGIELQLPTLGMGSAETLFSAALGLIYDGDLFHIEAVAPENFAGTAYFYVVTAVE
;
A
#
# COMPACT_ATOMS: atom_id res chain seq x y z
N MET A 1 26.42 -2.00 -12.41
CA MET A 1 26.71 -0.60 -12.08
C MET A 1 25.59 0.36 -12.50
N GLY A 2 25.17 0.36 -13.75
CA GLY A 2 24.14 1.26 -14.23
C GLY A 2 22.75 1.02 -13.65
N SER A 3 22.37 -0.24 -13.38
CA SER A 3 21.00 -0.55 -12.96
C SER A 3 20.62 0.05 -11.61
N GLY A 4 21.54 0.07 -10.63
CA GLY A 4 21.27 0.67 -9.32
C GLY A 4 21.06 2.18 -9.40
N ILE A 5 21.89 2.87 -10.19
CA ILE A 5 21.78 4.31 -10.38
C ILE A 5 20.52 4.65 -11.18
N CYS A 6 20.26 3.90 -12.24
CA CYS A 6 19.06 4.08 -13.05
C CYS A 6 17.80 3.81 -12.23
N GLY A 7 17.80 2.77 -11.41
CA GLY A 7 16.67 2.43 -10.56
C GLY A 7 16.36 3.54 -9.56
N ALA A 8 17.38 4.09 -8.90
CA ALA A 8 17.20 5.17 -7.93
C ALA A 8 16.68 6.45 -8.61
N ALA A 9 17.20 6.78 -9.78
CA ALA A 9 16.73 7.94 -10.54
C ALA A 9 15.28 7.76 -10.98
N LEU A 10 14.92 6.56 -11.43
CA LEU A 10 13.55 6.25 -11.85
C LEU A 10 12.59 6.33 -10.67
N VAL A 11 12.96 5.82 -9.51
CA VAL A 11 12.13 5.90 -8.31
C VAL A 11 11.88 7.35 -7.91
N ARG A 12 12.91 8.19 -7.94
CA ARG A 12 12.75 9.63 -7.65
C ARG A 12 11.85 10.32 -8.66
N ALA A 13 12.00 10.00 -9.93
CA ALA A 13 11.16 10.55 -10.98
C ALA A 13 9.71 10.10 -10.82
N ALA A 14 9.50 8.84 -10.47
CA ALA A 14 8.17 8.29 -10.23
C ALA A 14 7.48 9.00 -9.05
N ASN A 15 8.20 9.21 -7.95
CA ASN A 15 7.66 9.92 -6.79
C ASN A 15 7.31 11.37 -7.11
N ALA A 16 8.16 12.05 -7.87
CA ALA A 16 7.90 13.42 -8.31
C ALA A 16 6.65 13.49 -9.21
N MET A 17 6.48 12.51 -10.08
CA MET A 17 5.32 12.43 -10.96
C MET A 17 4.04 12.21 -10.17
N LEU A 18 4.04 11.32 -9.18
CA LEU A 18 2.89 11.09 -8.33
C LEU A 18 2.51 12.35 -7.55
N THR A 19 3.49 13.07 -7.05
CA THR A 19 3.26 14.33 -6.35
C THR A 19 2.64 15.37 -7.28
N ALA A 20 3.14 15.46 -8.50
CA ALA A 20 2.63 16.42 -9.49
C ALA A 20 1.22 16.09 -9.96
N LEU A 21 0.86 14.81 -10.03
CA LEU A 21 -0.44 14.37 -10.52
C LEU A 21 -1.54 14.37 -9.47
N GLY A 22 -1.21 14.35 -8.21
CA GLY A 22 -2.25 14.33 -7.17
C GLY A 22 -1.71 14.54 -5.78
N GLY A 23 -0.70 13.77 -5.42
CA GLY A 23 -0.10 13.88 -4.11
C GLY A 23 -1.02 13.47 -2.98
N ASP A 24 -2.01 12.61 -3.24
CA ASP A 24 -2.95 12.14 -2.25
C ASP A 24 -2.27 11.18 -1.26
N GLN A 25 -3.03 10.77 -0.27
CA GLN A 25 -2.58 9.90 0.79
C GLN A 25 -3.61 8.80 1.01
N VAL A 26 -3.12 7.58 1.26
CA VAL A 26 -3.95 6.46 1.67
C VAL A 26 -3.36 5.81 2.91
N SER A 27 -4.18 5.11 3.67
CA SER A 27 -3.74 4.31 4.80
C SER A 27 -4.04 2.85 4.53
N LEU A 28 -3.02 1.99 4.64
CA LEU A 28 -3.22 0.55 4.62
C LEU A 28 -3.55 0.10 6.03
N LEU A 29 -4.59 -0.71 6.16
CA LEU A 29 -4.95 -1.32 7.44
C LEU A 29 -4.32 -2.70 7.53
N LEU A 30 -3.53 -2.92 8.55
CA LEU A 30 -2.89 -4.19 8.82
C LEU A 30 -3.29 -4.70 10.20
N PRO A 31 -3.36 -6.02 10.39
CA PRO A 31 -3.55 -6.53 11.74
C PRO A 31 -2.30 -6.20 12.57
N ALA A 32 -2.51 -5.63 13.75
CA ALA A 32 -1.42 -5.37 14.68
C ALA A 32 -0.97 -6.69 15.29
N THR A 33 0.37 -6.88 15.39
CA THR A 33 0.91 -8.08 16.01
C THR A 33 1.02 -7.88 17.52
N ALA A 34 0.62 -8.91 18.29
CA ALA A 34 0.85 -8.91 19.73
C ALA A 34 2.35 -8.95 20.01
N THR A 35 2.83 -8.10 20.91
CA THR A 35 4.24 -8.11 21.28
C THR A 35 4.51 -9.25 22.28
N ALA A 36 5.74 -9.75 22.28
CA ALA A 36 6.14 -10.79 23.23
C ALA A 36 6.07 -10.33 24.68
N SER A 37 6.07 -9.03 24.92
CA SER A 37 5.98 -8.44 26.25
C SER A 37 4.53 -8.22 26.72
N ASP A 38 3.54 -8.53 25.90
CA ASP A 38 2.13 -8.39 26.24
C ASP A 38 1.52 -9.75 26.62
N PRO A 39 1.40 -10.07 27.92
CA PRO A 39 0.85 -11.37 28.34
C PRO A 39 -0.61 -11.58 27.91
N ALA A 40 -1.41 -10.51 27.91
CA ALA A 40 -2.81 -10.61 27.50
C ALA A 40 -2.92 -10.92 26.00
N GLY A 41 -2.09 -10.30 25.18
CA GLY A 41 -2.02 -10.58 23.75
C GLY A 41 -1.51 -11.99 23.46
N GLN A 42 -0.51 -12.47 24.20
CA GLN A 42 0.01 -13.83 24.06
C GLN A 42 -1.03 -14.89 24.41
N LEU A 43 -1.88 -14.59 25.37
CA LEU A 43 -2.94 -15.51 25.79
C LEU A 43 -4.20 -15.39 24.92
N GLY A 44 -4.21 -14.49 23.95
CA GLY A 44 -5.37 -14.26 23.10
C GLY A 44 -6.55 -13.61 23.82
N LEU A 45 -6.32 -12.99 24.96
CA LEU A 45 -7.35 -12.34 25.75
C LEU A 45 -7.69 -10.93 25.27
N VAL A 46 -6.79 -10.35 24.47
CA VAL A 46 -6.95 -9.00 23.92
C VAL A 46 -6.78 -9.07 22.42
N ASP A 47 -7.74 -8.48 21.70
CA ASP A 47 -7.61 -8.30 20.26
C ASP A 47 -6.47 -7.30 20.01
N PRO A 48 -5.42 -7.65 19.24
CA PRO A 48 -4.33 -6.70 18.95
C PRO A 48 -4.81 -5.47 18.17
N GLY A 49 -5.99 -5.53 17.53
CA GLY A 49 -6.52 -4.41 16.77
C GLY A 49 -5.91 -4.29 15.39
N VAL A 50 -5.91 -3.08 14.87
CA VAL A 50 -5.35 -2.77 13.56
C VAL A 50 -4.31 -1.68 13.67
N GLN A 51 -3.33 -1.69 12.78
CA GLN A 51 -2.41 -0.59 12.62
C GLN A 51 -2.56 0.01 11.25
N GLU A 52 -2.35 1.31 11.14
CA GLU A 52 -2.42 2.03 9.89
C GLU A 52 -1.00 2.36 9.40
N VAL A 53 -0.79 2.14 8.11
CA VAL A 53 0.46 2.52 7.45
C VAL A 53 0.11 3.56 6.40
N ILE A 54 0.64 4.77 6.57
CA ILE A 54 0.35 5.88 5.67
C ILE A 54 1.28 5.82 4.47
N ILE A 55 0.69 5.87 3.27
CA ILE A 55 1.42 5.87 2.01
C ILE A 55 1.11 7.17 1.28
N THR A 56 2.15 7.90 0.90
CA THR A 56 2.05 9.13 0.14
C THR A 56 3.35 9.34 -0.66
N PRO A 57 3.36 10.00 -1.83
CA PRO A 57 2.20 10.48 -2.59
C PRO A 57 1.51 9.36 -3.36
N VAL A 58 0.21 9.49 -3.55
CA VAL A 58 -0.63 8.50 -4.23
C VAL A 58 -1.48 9.19 -5.28
N VAL A 59 -1.75 8.53 -6.38
CA VAL A 59 -2.71 8.97 -7.38
C VAL A 59 -3.91 8.03 -7.38
N ALA A 60 -5.10 8.57 -7.22
CA ALA A 60 -6.34 7.81 -7.22
C ALA A 60 -7.10 8.10 -8.51
N ARG A 61 -7.58 7.05 -9.16
CA ARG A 61 -8.36 7.16 -10.39
C ARG A 61 -9.63 6.33 -10.27
N ASN A 62 -10.79 6.96 -10.48
CA ASN A 62 -12.05 6.25 -10.47
C ASN A 62 -12.15 5.31 -11.67
N LEU A 63 -12.62 4.10 -11.42
CA LEU A 63 -12.85 3.10 -12.46
C LEU A 63 -14.35 2.88 -12.63
N PRO A 64 -14.78 2.38 -13.81
CA PRO A 64 -16.17 1.98 -14.00
C PRO A 64 -16.55 0.89 -13.01
N THR A 65 -17.73 1.03 -12.39
CA THR A 65 -18.20 0.07 -11.40
C THR A 65 -18.87 -1.17 -12.02
N GLY A 66 -19.34 -1.05 -13.25
CA GLY A 66 -20.01 -2.16 -13.93
C GLY A 66 -21.18 -2.69 -13.12
N ASN A 67 -21.11 -3.97 -12.74
CA ASN A 67 -22.17 -4.65 -11.98
C ASN A 67 -22.05 -4.44 -10.47
N LEU A 68 -21.12 -3.63 -9.97
CA LEU A 68 -20.93 -3.41 -8.54
C LEU A 68 -21.99 -2.48 -7.93
N GLY A 69 -22.85 -1.89 -8.76
CA GLY A 69 -23.88 -0.96 -8.30
C GLY A 69 -23.28 0.35 -7.78
N PRO A 70 -23.72 0.84 -6.61
CA PRO A 70 -23.25 2.12 -6.08
C PRO A 70 -21.84 2.08 -5.48
N ARG A 71 -21.21 0.92 -5.42
CA ARG A 71 -19.86 0.80 -4.84
C ARG A 71 -18.83 1.47 -5.74
N ARG A 72 -17.97 2.26 -5.13
CA ARG A 72 -16.87 2.90 -5.87
C ARG A 72 -15.74 1.90 -6.09
N ARG A 73 -15.15 1.96 -7.25
CA ARG A 73 -13.96 1.21 -7.59
C ARG A 73 -12.87 2.19 -7.98
N ILE A 74 -11.76 2.14 -7.30
CA ILE A 74 -10.66 3.09 -7.48
C ILE A 74 -9.36 2.34 -7.73
N GLU A 75 -8.58 2.85 -8.68
CA GLU A 75 -7.21 2.41 -8.92
C GLU A 75 -6.27 3.39 -8.24
N PHE A 76 -5.44 2.88 -7.34
CA PHE A 76 -4.44 3.67 -6.64
C PHE A 76 -3.06 3.34 -7.18
N THR A 77 -2.30 4.37 -7.55
CA THR A 77 -0.89 4.21 -7.91
C THR A 77 -0.05 4.65 -6.73
N LEU A 78 0.66 3.69 -6.13
CA LEU A 78 1.45 3.90 -4.92
C LEU A 78 2.94 3.93 -5.26
N PRO A 79 3.74 4.75 -4.56
CA PRO A 79 5.18 4.77 -4.78
C PRO A 79 5.82 3.51 -4.18
N ALA A 80 6.61 2.80 -4.98
CA ALA A 80 7.27 1.58 -4.52
C ALA A 80 8.24 1.88 -3.37
N SER A 81 8.94 3.00 -3.42
CA SER A 81 9.88 3.39 -2.35
C SER A 81 9.16 3.59 -1.01
N GLY A 82 7.97 4.18 -1.03
CA GLY A 82 7.18 4.37 0.18
C GLY A 82 6.75 3.05 0.81
N ILE A 83 6.39 2.07 -0.02
CA ILE A 83 6.05 0.73 0.45
C ILE A 83 7.29 0.02 1.01
N GLU A 84 8.38 0.03 0.28
CA GLU A 84 9.59 -0.70 0.65
C GLU A 84 10.23 -0.16 1.93
N LEU A 85 10.15 1.13 2.18
CA LEU A 85 10.65 1.74 3.41
C LEU A 85 9.90 1.26 4.66
N GLN A 86 8.65 0.86 4.51
CA GLN A 86 7.83 0.39 5.62
C GLN A 86 8.06 -1.09 5.95
N LEU A 87 8.55 -1.88 5.00
CA LEU A 87 8.66 -3.33 5.15
C LEU A 87 9.50 -3.76 6.37
N PRO A 88 10.71 -3.22 6.60
CA PRO A 88 11.50 -3.62 7.76
C PRO A 88 10.81 -3.31 9.09
N THR A 89 10.19 -2.14 9.20
CA THR A 89 9.47 -1.72 10.41
C THR A 89 8.30 -2.65 10.71
N LEU A 90 7.65 -3.16 9.66
CA LEU A 90 6.51 -4.06 9.79
C LEU A 90 6.92 -5.53 9.93
N GLY A 91 8.21 -5.83 9.80
CA GLY A 91 8.70 -7.19 9.84
C GLY A 91 8.30 -8.04 8.64
N MET A 92 8.06 -7.41 7.50
CA MET A 92 7.63 -8.08 6.28
C MET A 92 8.76 -8.16 5.27
N GLY A 93 8.82 -9.28 4.54
CA GLY A 93 9.90 -9.54 3.59
C GLY A 93 9.68 -8.96 2.21
N SER A 94 8.44 -8.66 1.83
CA SER A 94 8.12 -8.19 0.50
C SER A 94 6.83 -7.40 0.47
N ALA A 95 6.64 -6.59 -0.58
CA ALA A 95 5.40 -5.87 -0.81
C ALA A 95 4.21 -6.82 -1.03
N GLU A 96 4.43 -7.96 -1.65
CA GLU A 96 3.38 -8.96 -1.81
C GLU A 96 2.85 -9.43 -0.47
N THR A 97 3.74 -9.70 0.47
CA THR A 97 3.35 -10.08 1.84
C THR A 97 2.56 -8.98 2.50
N LEU A 98 2.99 -7.73 2.35
CA LEU A 98 2.30 -6.56 2.90
C LEU A 98 0.86 -6.47 2.38
N PHE A 99 0.68 -6.51 1.08
CA PHE A 99 -0.65 -6.39 0.48
C PHE A 99 -1.53 -7.61 0.78
N SER A 100 -0.95 -8.80 0.88
CA SER A 100 -1.70 -10.00 1.27
C SER A 100 -2.20 -9.94 2.70
N ALA A 101 -1.44 -9.31 3.59
CA ALA A 101 -1.82 -9.15 4.99
C ALA A 101 -2.79 -7.99 5.21
N ALA A 102 -2.91 -7.06 4.26
CA ALA A 102 -3.72 -5.87 4.41
C ALA A 102 -5.21 -6.23 4.53
N LEU A 103 -5.85 -5.68 5.55
CA LEU A 103 -7.29 -5.84 5.78
C LEU A 103 -8.10 -4.94 4.87
N GLY A 104 -7.51 -3.86 4.40
CA GLY A 104 -8.15 -2.89 3.53
C GLY A 104 -7.30 -1.64 3.40
N LEU A 105 -7.89 -0.63 2.77
CA LEU A 105 -7.24 0.63 2.49
C LEU A 105 -8.24 1.75 2.79
N ILE A 106 -7.81 2.78 3.50
CA ILE A 106 -8.64 3.94 3.78
C ILE A 106 -8.20 5.08 2.85
N TYR A 107 -9.15 5.62 2.13
CA TYR A 107 -8.96 6.77 1.27
C TYR A 107 -10.12 7.72 1.46
N ASP A 108 -9.81 8.98 1.75
CA ASP A 108 -10.80 10.05 1.93
C ASP A 108 -11.87 9.68 2.99
N GLY A 109 -11.43 8.97 4.04
CA GLY A 109 -12.32 8.57 5.12
C GLY A 109 -13.12 7.30 4.88
N ASP A 110 -13.04 6.71 3.69
CA ASP A 110 -13.78 5.51 3.33
C ASP A 110 -12.89 4.28 3.25
N LEU A 111 -13.45 3.15 3.62
CA LEU A 111 -12.75 1.87 3.59
C LEU A 111 -12.97 1.18 2.26
N PHE A 112 -11.88 0.75 1.65
CA PHE A 112 -11.87 -0.02 0.40
C PHE A 112 -11.23 -1.37 0.63
N HIS A 113 -11.75 -2.39 -0.05
CA HIS A 113 -11.17 -3.72 -0.06
C HIS A 113 -10.28 -3.89 -1.29
N ILE A 114 -9.07 -4.41 -1.07
CA ILE A 114 -8.11 -4.60 -2.16
C ILE A 114 -8.53 -5.81 -2.99
N GLU A 115 -8.74 -5.58 -4.29
CA GLU A 115 -9.07 -6.63 -5.25
C GLU A 115 -7.82 -7.20 -5.93
N ALA A 116 -6.89 -6.31 -6.31
CA ALA A 116 -5.73 -6.71 -7.08
C ALA A 116 -4.58 -5.74 -6.84
N VAL A 117 -3.36 -6.25 -6.92
CA VAL A 117 -2.14 -5.45 -6.84
C VAL A 117 -1.22 -5.88 -7.96
N ALA A 118 -0.72 -4.92 -8.73
CA ALA A 118 0.22 -5.17 -9.81
C ALA A 118 1.45 -4.28 -9.66
N PRO A 119 2.66 -4.85 -9.62
CA PRO A 119 3.87 -4.05 -9.62
C PRO A 119 4.16 -3.54 -11.03
N GLU A 120 4.60 -2.30 -11.12
CA GLU A 120 5.12 -1.72 -12.35
C GLU A 120 6.63 -1.67 -12.22
N ASN A 121 7.31 -2.46 -13.05
CA ASN A 121 8.75 -2.66 -12.97
C ASN A 121 9.45 -2.06 -14.18
N PHE A 122 10.68 -1.58 -13.95
CA PHE A 122 11.59 -1.21 -15.02
C PHE A 122 12.98 -1.70 -14.65
N ALA A 123 13.62 -2.42 -15.55
CA ALA A 123 14.99 -2.95 -15.36
C ALA A 123 15.11 -3.76 -14.04
N GLY A 124 14.08 -4.51 -13.68
CA GLY A 124 14.09 -5.34 -12.49
C GLY A 124 13.78 -4.60 -11.19
N THR A 125 13.49 -3.29 -11.26
CA THR A 125 13.16 -2.48 -10.08
C THR A 125 11.71 -2.03 -10.15
N ALA A 126 10.96 -2.30 -9.08
CA ALA A 126 9.60 -1.79 -8.95
C ALA A 126 9.64 -0.30 -8.66
N TYR A 127 8.83 0.47 -9.37
CA TYR A 127 8.72 1.91 -9.13
C TYR A 127 7.31 2.32 -8.71
N PHE A 128 6.29 1.58 -9.13
CA PHE A 128 4.91 1.77 -8.69
C PHE A 128 4.29 0.44 -8.30
N TYR A 129 3.31 0.50 -7.41
CA TYR A 129 2.34 -0.57 -7.20
C TYR A 129 0.97 -0.02 -7.55
N VAL A 130 0.28 -0.69 -8.45
CA VAL A 130 -1.07 -0.31 -8.86
C VAL A 130 -2.06 -1.20 -8.11
N VAL A 131 -2.85 -0.59 -7.26
CA VAL A 131 -3.81 -1.29 -6.40
C VAL A 131 -5.21 -0.96 -6.85
N THR A 132 -6.00 -1.99 -7.17
CA THR A 132 -7.42 -1.83 -7.47
C THR A 132 -8.21 -2.19 -6.23
N ALA A 133 -9.07 -1.30 -5.79
CA ALA A 133 -9.84 -1.49 -4.57
C ALA A 133 -11.30 -1.09 -4.77
N VAL A 134 -12.19 -1.73 -4.02
CA VAL A 134 -13.64 -1.54 -4.07
C VAL A 134 -14.15 -1.18 -2.69
N GLU A 135 -15.03 -0.19 -2.63
CA GLU A 135 -15.68 0.24 -1.40
C GLU A 135 -16.59 -0.81 -0.80
#